data_8f803f0a18b824e8dbf6da7a6b4e61a4
#
_entry.id   8f803f0a18b824e8dbf6da7a6b4e61a4
#
_cell.length_a   1.000
_cell.length_b   1.000
_cell.length_c   1.000
_cell.angle_alpha   90.00
_cell.angle_beta   90.00
_cell.angle_gamma   90.00
#
_symmetry.space_group_name_H-M   'P 1'
#
loop_
_entity.id
_entity.type
_entity.pdbx_description
1 polymer ?
#
loop_
_entity_poly.entity_id
_entity_poly.type
_entity_poly.pdbx_seq_one_letter_code
_entity_poly.pdbx_strand_id
1 'polypeptide(L)'
;MGAAMADILVIDNYDSFTWNLVHYLMELGAEVQVVRNDAISAGQALSSGAKGFLISPGPCTPNEAGISLDLVAACAEAKAPLLGVCLGHQSIGQHFGGQVVRGGLMHGKTSAVTHDGTGLYKGLPSPFMATRYHSLIVDDVPDSLVINCTSDDGHVMGFRHKSLPIHGVQFHPESIATEHGHAMLANFLEICGIKARALV
;
A
#
# COMPACT_ATOMS: atom_id res chain seq x y z
N MET A 1 17.05 19.84 -19.84
CA MET A 1 16.26 19.97 -18.60
C MET A 1 15.95 18.55 -18.16
N GLY A 2 16.59 18.06 -17.09
CA GLY A 2 16.26 16.74 -16.53
C GLY A 2 14.80 16.78 -16.03
N ALA A 3 14.01 15.79 -16.39
CA ALA A 3 12.68 15.62 -15.80
C ALA A 3 12.85 15.57 -14.28
N ALA A 4 12.05 16.34 -13.54
CA ALA A 4 12.05 16.26 -12.09
C ALA A 4 11.79 14.80 -11.69
N MET A 5 12.64 14.25 -10.83
CA MET A 5 12.45 12.87 -10.35
C MET A 5 11.22 12.87 -9.45
N ALA A 6 10.30 11.96 -9.71
CA ALA A 6 9.11 11.82 -8.88
C ALA A 6 9.49 11.42 -7.44
N ASP A 7 8.75 11.92 -6.47
CA ASP A 7 8.90 11.49 -5.08
C ASP A 7 8.38 10.06 -4.90
N ILE A 8 7.24 9.76 -5.48
CA ILE A 8 6.58 8.45 -5.40
C ILE A 8 6.32 7.89 -6.81
N LEU A 9 6.74 6.65 -7.04
CA LEU A 9 6.36 5.89 -8.21
C LEU A 9 5.19 4.96 -7.86
N VAL A 10 4.06 5.15 -8.54
CA VAL A 10 2.85 4.34 -8.38
C VAL A 10 2.80 3.31 -9.51
N ILE A 11 2.70 2.04 -9.13
CA ILE A 11 2.43 0.93 -10.06
C ILE A 11 0.91 0.74 -10.14
N ASP A 12 0.35 1.03 -11.29
CA ASP A 12 -1.08 0.92 -11.54
C ASP A 12 -1.43 -0.47 -12.08
N ASN A 13 -2.17 -1.23 -11.27
CA ASN A 13 -2.67 -2.56 -11.61
C ASN A 13 -3.99 -2.52 -12.41
N TYR A 14 -4.18 -1.51 -13.27
CA TYR A 14 -5.40 -1.33 -14.07
C TYR A 14 -6.65 -1.16 -13.22
N ASP A 15 -6.53 -0.37 -12.16
CA ASP A 15 -7.59 -0.14 -11.19
C ASP A 15 -8.08 1.32 -11.18
N SER A 16 -9.39 1.52 -11.10
CA SER A 16 -9.98 2.86 -11.10
C SER A 16 -9.67 3.67 -9.82
N PHE A 17 -9.37 3.00 -8.71
CA PHE A 17 -9.03 3.65 -7.44
C PHE A 17 -7.58 4.16 -7.39
N THR A 18 -6.71 3.71 -8.30
CA THR A 18 -5.31 4.18 -8.37
C THR A 18 -5.22 5.70 -8.39
N TRP A 19 -6.07 6.36 -9.18
CA TRP A 19 -6.03 7.81 -9.32
C TRP A 19 -6.45 8.57 -8.06
N ASN A 20 -7.29 7.98 -7.20
CA ASN A 20 -7.60 8.58 -5.90
C ASN A 20 -6.37 8.56 -4.97
N LEU A 21 -5.59 7.46 -4.96
CA LEU A 21 -4.31 7.41 -4.24
C LEU A 21 -3.34 8.47 -4.75
N VAL A 22 -3.22 8.60 -6.08
CA VAL A 22 -2.37 9.61 -6.72
C VAL A 22 -2.79 11.02 -6.31
N HIS A 23 -4.09 11.33 -6.35
CA HIS A 23 -4.61 12.64 -5.94
C HIS A 23 -4.30 12.95 -4.48
N TYR A 24 -4.52 12.00 -3.57
CA TYR A 24 -4.21 12.20 -2.15
C TYR A 24 -2.71 12.46 -1.90
N LEU A 25 -1.83 11.72 -2.59
CA LEU A 25 -0.38 11.97 -2.50
C LEU A 25 0.00 13.35 -3.05
N MET A 26 -0.61 13.78 -4.16
CA MET A 26 -0.38 15.11 -4.74
C MET A 26 -0.91 16.23 -3.84
N GLU A 27 -2.09 16.05 -3.22
CA GLU A 27 -2.64 16.99 -2.23
C GLU A 27 -1.72 17.14 -1.02
N LEU A 28 -1.05 16.05 -0.62
CA LEU A 28 -0.02 16.06 0.43
C LEU A 28 1.33 16.65 -0.04
N GLY A 29 1.45 17.07 -1.29
CA GLY A 29 2.59 17.78 -1.84
C GLY A 29 3.67 16.90 -2.49
N ALA A 30 3.41 15.60 -2.68
CA ALA A 30 4.35 14.70 -3.35
C ALA A 30 4.27 14.85 -4.89
N GLU A 31 5.41 14.77 -5.57
CA GLU A 31 5.47 14.56 -7.02
C GLU A 31 5.28 13.08 -7.32
N VAL A 32 4.25 12.73 -8.10
CA VAL A 32 3.85 11.36 -8.36
C VAL A 32 4.01 11.01 -9.83
N GLN A 33 4.67 9.91 -10.11
CA GLN A 33 4.68 9.28 -11.42
C GLN A 33 3.85 7.99 -11.36
N VAL A 34 3.02 7.76 -12.38
CA VAL A 34 2.21 6.55 -12.50
C VAL A 34 2.67 5.76 -13.72
N VAL A 35 2.88 4.47 -13.53
CA VAL A 35 3.20 3.53 -14.60
C VAL A 35 2.35 2.27 -14.47
N ARG A 36 1.97 1.69 -15.61
CA ARG A 36 1.24 0.42 -15.63
C ARG A 36 2.15 -0.72 -15.18
N ASN A 37 1.57 -1.73 -14.56
CA ASN A 37 2.28 -2.89 -14.00
C ASN A 37 3.02 -3.76 -15.02
N ASP A 38 2.78 -3.53 -16.31
CA ASP A 38 3.39 -4.22 -17.45
C ASP A 38 4.25 -3.29 -18.34
N ALA A 39 4.38 -2.01 -17.97
CA ALA A 39 5.07 -1.02 -18.78
C ALA A 39 6.59 -0.96 -18.55
N ILE A 40 7.05 -1.37 -17.38
CA ILE A 40 8.47 -1.34 -17.00
C ILE A 40 8.82 -2.58 -16.16
N SER A 41 10.10 -2.88 -16.02
CA SER A 41 10.57 -3.89 -15.09
C SER A 41 10.75 -3.33 -13.66
N ALA A 42 10.83 -4.21 -12.65
CA ALA A 42 11.12 -3.81 -11.27
C ALA A 42 12.48 -3.09 -11.14
N GLY A 43 13.49 -3.51 -11.88
CA GLY A 43 14.79 -2.84 -11.93
C GLY A 43 14.71 -1.43 -12.52
N GLN A 44 13.90 -1.22 -13.56
CA GLN A 44 13.64 0.12 -14.10
C GLN A 44 12.87 0.99 -13.11
N ALA A 45 11.90 0.41 -12.38
CA ALA A 45 11.18 1.10 -11.32
C ALA A 45 12.16 1.61 -10.24
N LEU A 46 13.04 0.76 -9.71
CA LEU A 46 14.05 1.17 -8.73
C LEU A 46 15.01 2.24 -9.27
N SER A 47 15.34 2.17 -10.55
CA SER A 47 16.25 3.12 -11.21
C SER A 47 15.59 4.45 -11.55
N SER A 48 14.29 4.62 -11.30
CA SER A 48 13.54 5.86 -11.58
C SER A 48 14.01 7.04 -10.73
N GLY A 49 14.68 6.78 -9.62
CA GLY A 49 15.07 7.79 -8.64
C GLY A 49 13.95 8.18 -7.66
N ALA A 50 12.79 7.51 -7.70
CA ALA A 50 11.72 7.72 -6.74
C ALA A 50 12.19 7.36 -5.31
N LYS A 51 11.72 8.12 -4.33
CA LYS A 51 12.04 7.93 -2.90
C LYS A 51 11.19 6.83 -2.27
N GLY A 52 10.05 6.52 -2.86
CA GLY A 52 9.16 5.46 -2.41
C GLY A 52 8.30 4.92 -3.54
N PHE A 53 7.75 3.73 -3.30
CA PHE A 53 6.96 2.98 -4.26
C PHE A 53 5.59 2.66 -3.68
N LEU A 54 4.55 2.71 -4.53
CA LEU A 54 3.21 2.32 -4.16
C LEU A 54 2.67 1.32 -5.18
N ILE A 55 2.25 0.14 -4.72
CA ILE A 55 1.54 -0.85 -5.55
C ILE A 55 0.04 -0.67 -5.31
N SER A 56 -0.68 -0.32 -6.35
CA SER A 56 -2.11 -0.01 -6.32
C SER A 56 -2.99 -1.23 -6.07
N PRO A 57 -4.27 -1.02 -5.71
CA PRO A 57 -5.30 -2.04 -5.89
C PRO A 57 -5.31 -2.57 -7.33
N GLY A 58 -5.98 -3.69 -7.53
CA GLY A 58 -6.14 -4.27 -8.85
C GLY A 58 -6.99 -5.53 -8.84
N PRO A 59 -7.37 -6.04 -10.01
CA PRO A 59 -8.11 -7.30 -10.15
C PRO A 59 -7.18 -8.51 -9.99
N CYS A 60 -7.80 -9.69 -9.94
CA CYS A 60 -7.13 -10.99 -9.92
C CYS A 60 -6.26 -11.25 -8.67
N THR A 61 -5.12 -11.88 -8.85
CA THR A 61 -4.20 -12.26 -7.77
C THR A 61 -2.81 -11.62 -7.97
N PRO A 62 -1.93 -11.65 -6.97
CA PRO A 62 -0.56 -11.17 -7.13
C PRO A 62 0.21 -11.80 -8.30
N ASN A 63 -0.11 -13.04 -8.66
CA ASN A 63 0.56 -13.74 -9.77
C ASN A 63 0.26 -13.13 -11.14
N GLU A 64 -0.84 -12.39 -11.25
CA GLU A 64 -1.30 -11.74 -12.50
C GLU A 64 -1.09 -10.23 -12.46
N ALA A 65 -0.42 -9.71 -11.42
CA ALA A 65 -0.23 -8.28 -11.18
C ALA A 65 1.08 -7.72 -11.80
N GLY A 66 1.48 -8.22 -12.96
CA GLY A 66 2.67 -7.75 -13.67
C GLY A 66 3.92 -7.75 -12.78
N ILE A 67 4.59 -6.60 -12.67
CA ILE A 67 5.84 -6.47 -11.89
C ILE A 67 5.63 -6.44 -10.37
N SER A 68 4.40 -6.53 -9.85
CA SER A 68 4.13 -6.25 -8.42
C SER A 68 4.94 -7.13 -7.48
N LEU A 69 5.00 -8.45 -7.71
CA LEU A 69 5.83 -9.36 -6.89
C LEU A 69 7.33 -9.07 -7.03
N ASP A 70 7.80 -8.86 -8.26
CA ASP A 70 9.21 -8.55 -8.52
C ASP A 70 9.62 -7.21 -7.90
N LEU A 71 8.71 -6.23 -7.88
CA LEU A 71 8.96 -4.94 -7.24
C LEU A 71 9.03 -5.07 -5.72
N VAL A 72 8.19 -5.89 -5.10
CA VAL A 72 8.32 -6.18 -3.66
C VAL A 72 9.70 -6.77 -3.35
N ALA A 73 10.14 -7.76 -4.14
CA ALA A 73 11.46 -8.37 -3.99
C ALA A 73 12.58 -7.32 -4.14
N ALA A 74 12.52 -6.52 -5.17
CA ALA A 74 13.52 -5.49 -5.46
C ALA A 74 13.56 -4.41 -4.37
N CYS A 75 12.40 -3.95 -3.87
CA CYS A 75 12.33 -3.01 -2.74
C CYS A 75 12.86 -3.61 -1.44
N ALA A 76 12.60 -4.90 -1.18
CA ALA A 76 13.12 -5.58 0.00
C ALA A 76 14.66 -5.66 -0.03
N GLU A 77 15.24 -6.01 -1.16
CA GLU A 77 16.70 -6.07 -1.36
C GLU A 77 17.35 -4.69 -1.24
N ALA A 78 16.76 -3.68 -1.89
CA ALA A 78 17.25 -2.30 -1.87
C ALA A 78 16.93 -1.55 -0.57
N LYS A 79 16.12 -2.13 0.32
CA LYS A 79 15.55 -1.47 1.53
C LYS A 79 14.80 -0.19 1.18
N ALA A 80 14.14 -0.18 0.02
CA ALA A 80 13.38 0.96 -0.46
C ALA A 80 11.98 1.00 0.17
N PRO A 81 11.45 2.21 0.50
CA PRO A 81 10.10 2.35 1.03
C PRO A 81 9.03 1.87 0.05
N LEU A 82 8.12 1.02 0.53
CA LEU A 82 7.04 0.45 -0.26
C LEU A 82 5.73 0.44 0.52
N LEU A 83 4.66 0.90 -0.12
CA LEU A 83 3.28 0.72 0.33
C LEU A 83 2.51 -0.15 -0.66
N GLY A 84 1.91 -1.23 -0.18
CA GLY A 84 0.96 -2.04 -0.96
C GLY A 84 -0.48 -1.81 -0.49
N VAL A 85 -1.38 -1.50 -1.42
CA VAL A 85 -2.80 -1.30 -1.15
C VAL A 85 -3.60 -2.42 -1.81
N CYS A 86 -4.45 -3.11 -1.05
CA CYS A 86 -5.31 -4.20 -1.48
C CYS A 86 -4.53 -5.31 -2.22
N LEU A 87 -4.51 -5.36 -3.54
CA LEU A 87 -3.68 -6.29 -4.31
C LEU A 87 -2.17 -6.11 -4.01
N GLY A 88 -1.73 -4.87 -3.78
CA GLY A 88 -0.35 -4.59 -3.36
C GLY A 88 -0.02 -5.15 -1.98
N HIS A 89 -0.95 -5.09 -1.02
CA HIS A 89 -0.83 -5.74 0.28
C HIS A 89 -0.70 -7.26 0.12
N GLN A 90 -1.55 -7.87 -0.72
CA GLN A 90 -1.49 -9.31 -1.00
C GLN A 90 -0.16 -9.69 -1.67
N SER A 91 0.36 -8.86 -2.57
CA SER A 91 1.67 -9.07 -3.21
C SER A 91 2.81 -9.06 -2.18
N ILE A 92 2.77 -8.16 -1.20
CA ILE A 92 3.74 -8.14 -0.09
C ILE A 92 3.59 -9.41 0.75
N GLY A 93 2.37 -9.75 1.18
CA GLY A 93 2.12 -10.95 1.98
C GLY A 93 2.62 -12.22 1.30
N GLN A 94 2.31 -12.40 0.02
CA GLN A 94 2.73 -13.56 -0.76
C GLN A 94 4.26 -13.61 -0.95
N HIS A 95 4.91 -12.47 -1.25
CA HIS A 95 6.36 -12.43 -1.43
C HIS A 95 7.10 -12.91 -0.19
N PHE A 96 6.66 -12.52 1.00
CA PHE A 96 7.30 -12.92 2.26
C PHE A 96 6.88 -14.30 2.75
N GLY A 97 6.00 -15.02 2.06
CA GLY A 97 5.63 -16.40 2.34
C GLY A 97 4.23 -16.62 2.93
N GLY A 98 3.43 -15.55 3.03
CA GLY A 98 2.02 -15.64 3.39
C GLY A 98 1.17 -16.24 2.27
N GLN A 99 -0.02 -16.72 2.61
CA GLN A 99 -0.96 -17.29 1.66
C GLN A 99 -2.06 -16.30 1.29
N VAL A 100 -2.32 -16.16 -0.01
CA VAL A 100 -3.47 -15.38 -0.51
C VAL A 100 -4.64 -16.32 -0.72
N VAL A 101 -5.67 -16.17 0.11
CA VAL A 101 -6.83 -17.06 0.17
C VAL A 101 -8.15 -16.30 0.04
N ARG A 102 -9.24 -17.01 -0.21
CA ARG A 102 -10.58 -16.41 -0.21
C ARG A 102 -11.03 -16.12 1.23
N GLY A 103 -11.29 -14.83 1.54
CA GLY A 103 -11.73 -14.33 2.85
C GLY A 103 -13.18 -13.86 2.90
N GLY A 104 -14.01 -14.27 1.94
CA GLY A 104 -15.38 -13.78 1.81
C GLY A 104 -15.49 -12.53 0.93
N LEU A 105 -16.71 -12.25 0.47
CA LEU A 105 -16.97 -11.16 -0.46
C LEU A 105 -17.24 -9.85 0.32
N MET A 106 -16.32 -8.91 0.21
CA MET A 106 -16.46 -7.54 0.71
C MET A 106 -16.48 -6.56 -0.47
N HIS A 107 -17.65 -5.98 -0.76
CA HIS A 107 -17.81 -5.01 -1.84
C HIS A 107 -18.41 -3.73 -1.26
N GLY A 108 -17.57 -2.70 -1.13
CA GLY A 108 -18.01 -1.38 -0.69
C GLY A 108 -18.55 -1.34 0.74
N LYS A 109 -18.19 -2.30 1.57
CA LYS A 109 -18.57 -2.32 2.98
C LYS A 109 -17.52 -1.62 3.82
N THR A 110 -17.95 -0.87 4.80
CA THR A 110 -17.09 -0.34 5.85
C THR A 110 -17.04 -1.30 7.03
N SER A 111 -15.84 -1.47 7.60
CA SER A 111 -15.61 -2.23 8.82
C SER A 111 -14.79 -1.40 9.79
N ALA A 112 -15.01 -1.60 11.07
CA ALA A 112 -14.12 -1.07 12.08
C ALA A 112 -12.79 -1.83 12.02
N VAL A 113 -11.68 -1.08 11.98
CA VAL A 113 -10.34 -1.65 12.02
C VAL A 113 -9.60 -1.15 13.25
N THR A 114 -8.95 -2.08 13.94
CA THR A 114 -8.15 -1.79 15.15
C THR A 114 -6.68 -1.94 14.81
N HIS A 115 -5.85 -0.98 15.21
CA HIS A 115 -4.42 -0.97 14.92
C HIS A 115 -3.56 -0.69 16.17
N ASP A 116 -2.28 -1.00 16.10
CA ASP A 116 -1.31 -0.83 17.19
C ASP A 116 -0.64 0.56 17.25
N GLY A 117 -0.98 1.46 16.34
CA GLY A 117 -0.42 2.81 16.25
C GLY A 117 0.97 2.88 15.60
N THR A 118 1.48 1.79 15.02
CA THR A 118 2.82 1.78 14.39
C THR A 118 2.77 2.02 12.88
N GLY A 119 3.88 2.49 12.31
CA GLY A 119 4.04 2.70 10.86
C GLY A 119 3.02 3.70 10.31
N LEU A 120 2.19 3.26 9.38
CA LEU A 120 1.17 4.09 8.73
C LEU A 120 0.12 4.65 9.72
N TYR A 121 -0.06 4.01 10.87
CA TYR A 121 -1.10 4.35 11.85
C TYR A 121 -0.61 5.28 12.96
N LYS A 122 0.63 5.77 12.88
CA LYS A 122 1.22 6.67 13.87
C LYS A 122 0.34 7.91 14.05
N GLY A 123 -0.11 8.14 15.29
CA GLY A 123 -0.91 9.30 15.67
C GLY A 123 -2.39 9.24 15.26
N LEU A 124 -2.86 8.12 14.72
CA LEU A 124 -4.25 7.94 14.34
C LEU A 124 -5.07 7.35 15.50
N PRO A 125 -6.37 7.69 15.59
CA PRO A 125 -7.27 7.04 16.54
C PRO A 125 -7.52 5.58 16.14
N SER A 126 -7.78 4.72 17.13
CA SER A 126 -8.11 3.31 16.95
C SER A 126 -9.29 2.95 17.88
N PRO A 127 -10.33 2.27 17.38
CA PRO A 127 -10.56 1.88 16.00
C PRO A 127 -10.97 3.05 15.09
N PHE A 128 -10.94 2.82 13.76
CA PHE A 128 -11.55 3.73 12.78
C PHE A 128 -12.27 2.92 11.68
N MET A 129 -13.13 3.60 10.89
CA MET A 129 -13.88 2.96 9.81
C MET A 129 -13.07 2.93 8.51
N ALA A 130 -12.96 1.76 7.89
CA ALA A 130 -12.24 1.56 6.63
C ALA A 130 -13.10 0.84 5.59
N THR A 131 -12.97 1.26 4.34
CA THR A 131 -13.69 0.66 3.19
C THR A 131 -12.95 -0.56 2.67
N ARG A 132 -13.70 -1.63 2.46
CA ARG A 132 -13.20 -2.91 1.96
C ARG A 132 -13.82 -3.25 0.61
N TYR A 133 -12.97 -3.57 -0.38
CA TYR A 133 -13.35 -4.04 -1.73
C TYR A 133 -12.50 -5.24 -2.11
N HIS A 134 -12.63 -6.37 -1.39
CA HIS A 134 -11.81 -7.54 -1.64
C HIS A 134 -12.58 -8.84 -1.41
N SER A 135 -12.19 -9.88 -2.12
CA SER A 135 -12.61 -11.27 -1.89
C SER A 135 -11.44 -12.14 -1.44
N LEU A 136 -10.22 -11.63 -1.56
CA LEU A 136 -8.99 -12.28 -1.14
C LEU A 136 -8.41 -11.56 0.08
N ILE A 137 -7.73 -12.32 0.93
CA ILE A 137 -7.03 -11.87 2.12
C ILE A 137 -5.67 -12.56 2.20
N VAL A 138 -4.76 -12.01 2.99
CA VAL A 138 -3.52 -12.69 3.36
C VAL A 138 -3.76 -13.47 4.65
N ASP A 139 -3.52 -14.76 4.58
CA ASP A 139 -3.51 -15.69 5.71
C ASP A 139 -2.09 -16.22 5.93
N ASP A 140 -1.87 -16.95 7.04
CA ASP A 140 -0.54 -17.45 7.42
C ASP A 140 0.55 -16.38 7.28
N VAL A 141 0.31 -15.20 7.90
CA VAL A 141 1.26 -14.08 7.83
C VAL A 141 2.60 -14.50 8.43
N PRO A 142 3.70 -14.45 7.66
CA PRO A 142 4.99 -14.95 8.11
C PRO A 142 5.62 -14.08 9.19
N ASP A 143 6.53 -14.66 9.98
CA ASP A 143 7.20 -13.98 11.10
C ASP A 143 7.99 -12.73 10.73
N SER A 144 8.35 -12.56 9.46
CA SER A 144 9.00 -11.34 8.95
C SER A 144 8.08 -10.12 8.93
N LEU A 145 6.77 -10.34 8.91
CA LEU A 145 5.74 -9.32 8.93
C LEU A 145 5.07 -9.23 10.30
N VAL A 146 4.84 -8.02 10.77
CA VAL A 146 4.10 -7.73 12.00
C VAL A 146 2.70 -7.29 11.60
N ILE A 147 1.69 -8.06 11.99
CA ILE A 147 0.28 -7.65 11.85
C ILE A 147 0.08 -6.44 12.78
N ASN A 148 -0.29 -5.32 12.23
CA ASN A 148 -0.49 -4.08 12.97
C ASN A 148 -1.89 -3.48 12.79
N CYS A 149 -2.75 -4.14 12.00
CA CYS A 149 -4.16 -3.77 11.85
C CYS A 149 -5.03 -5.00 11.55
N THR A 150 -6.17 -5.11 12.22
CA THR A 150 -7.16 -6.18 12.03
C THR A 150 -8.57 -5.59 11.98
N SER A 151 -9.47 -6.24 11.25
CA SER A 151 -10.89 -5.90 11.25
C SER A 151 -11.64 -6.58 12.41
N ASP A 152 -12.87 -6.13 12.66
CA ASP A 152 -13.78 -6.67 13.66
C ASP A 152 -14.15 -8.15 13.42
N ASP A 153 -14.10 -8.61 12.17
CA ASP A 153 -14.27 -10.01 11.79
C ASP A 153 -12.97 -10.84 11.85
N GLY A 154 -11.88 -10.25 12.37
CA GLY A 154 -10.61 -10.92 12.65
C GLY A 154 -9.65 -11.05 11.45
N HIS A 155 -9.98 -10.49 10.29
CA HIS A 155 -9.07 -10.53 9.15
C HIS A 155 -7.91 -9.55 9.31
N VAL A 156 -6.75 -9.92 8.75
CA VAL A 156 -5.58 -9.06 8.67
C VAL A 156 -5.88 -7.91 7.70
N MET A 157 -5.86 -6.69 8.23
CA MET A 157 -6.12 -5.46 7.46
C MET A 157 -4.88 -4.62 7.25
N GLY A 158 -3.80 -4.93 7.92
CA GLY A 158 -2.52 -4.27 7.74
C GLY A 158 -1.38 -5.02 8.38
N PHE A 159 -0.21 -4.87 7.79
CA PHE A 159 1.05 -5.31 8.35
C PHE A 159 2.20 -4.41 7.91
N ARG A 160 3.29 -4.51 8.63
CA ARG A 160 4.57 -3.92 8.27
C ARG A 160 5.67 -4.95 8.36
N HIS A 161 6.73 -4.80 7.58
CA HIS A 161 7.92 -5.62 7.77
C HIS A 161 8.63 -5.24 9.07
N LYS A 162 9.23 -6.21 9.75
CA LYS A 162 9.92 -6.01 11.05
C LYS A 162 11.07 -4.98 10.99
N SER A 163 11.80 -4.94 9.88
CA SER A 163 13.03 -4.14 9.74
C SER A 163 13.14 -3.34 8.44
N LEU A 164 12.29 -3.61 7.44
CA LEU A 164 12.28 -2.89 6.16
C LEU A 164 11.15 -1.86 6.15
N PRO A 165 11.28 -0.75 5.40
CA PRO A 165 10.23 0.26 5.28
C PRO A 165 9.13 -0.19 4.31
N ILE A 166 8.59 -1.40 4.52
CA ILE A 166 7.58 -2.04 3.69
C ILE A 166 6.30 -2.21 4.51
N HIS A 167 5.20 -1.68 3.98
CA HIS A 167 3.90 -1.62 4.62
C HIS A 167 2.80 -2.10 3.67
N GLY A 168 1.78 -2.75 4.19
CA GLY A 168 0.61 -3.17 3.42
C GLY A 168 -0.68 -2.89 4.17
N VAL A 169 -1.70 -2.44 3.42
CA VAL A 169 -3.08 -2.30 3.91
C VAL A 169 -4.04 -3.02 2.96
N GLN A 170 -4.93 -3.84 3.52
CA GLN A 170 -5.92 -4.58 2.73
C GLN A 170 -7.12 -3.72 2.33
N PHE A 171 -7.46 -2.73 3.13
CA PHE A 171 -8.53 -1.77 2.87
C PHE A 171 -8.06 -0.65 1.94
N HIS A 172 -8.98 0.24 1.57
CA HIS A 172 -8.77 1.33 0.62
C HIS A 172 -8.65 2.68 1.35
N PRO A 173 -7.43 3.17 1.64
CA PRO A 173 -7.24 4.46 2.31
C PRO A 173 -7.69 5.66 1.45
N GLU A 174 -7.78 5.48 0.14
CA GLU A 174 -8.20 6.49 -0.83
C GLU A 174 -9.73 6.61 -0.97
N SER A 175 -10.47 5.72 -0.34
CA SER A 175 -11.93 5.79 -0.34
C SER A 175 -12.41 6.91 0.58
N ILE A 176 -13.38 7.71 0.11
CA ILE A 176 -13.98 8.79 0.91
C ILE A 176 -14.66 8.28 2.19
N ALA A 177 -15.06 7.01 2.22
CA ALA A 177 -15.65 6.38 3.39
C ALA A 177 -14.61 5.72 4.32
N THR A 178 -13.33 5.84 4.01
CA THR A 178 -12.24 5.47 4.92
C THR A 178 -11.79 6.69 5.71
N GLU A 179 -11.86 6.59 7.03
CA GLU A 179 -11.37 7.65 7.90
C GLU A 179 -9.84 7.70 7.87
N HIS A 180 -9.28 8.90 8.02
CA HIS A 180 -7.84 9.14 8.15
C HIS A 180 -6.95 8.72 6.95
N GLY A 181 -7.52 8.53 5.75
CA GLY A 181 -6.76 8.09 4.57
C GLY A 181 -5.58 8.99 4.23
N HIS A 182 -5.79 10.32 4.21
CA HIS A 182 -4.70 11.28 3.98
C HIS A 182 -3.61 11.20 5.06
N ALA A 183 -3.99 11.04 6.32
CA ALA A 183 -3.01 10.94 7.41
C ALA A 183 -2.15 9.67 7.30
N MET A 184 -2.73 8.54 6.88
CA MET A 184 -1.97 7.32 6.59
C MET A 184 -0.98 7.53 5.44
N LEU A 185 -1.39 8.18 4.35
CA LEU A 185 -0.50 8.49 3.22
C LEU A 185 0.56 9.54 3.60
N ALA A 186 0.23 10.51 4.47
CA ALA A 186 1.23 11.43 5.02
C ALA A 186 2.30 10.69 5.84
N ASN A 187 1.89 9.70 6.68
CA ASN A 187 2.83 8.85 7.39
C ASN A 187 3.71 8.02 6.43
N PHE A 188 3.16 7.55 5.31
CA PHE A 188 3.95 6.88 4.28
C PHE A 188 4.98 7.84 3.65
N LEU A 189 4.60 9.07 3.32
CA LEU A 189 5.54 10.07 2.82
C LEU A 189 6.67 10.33 3.83
N GLU A 190 6.37 10.41 5.13
CA GLU A 190 7.42 10.54 6.16
C GLU A 190 8.38 9.34 6.17
N ILE A 191 7.86 8.11 5.99
CA ILE A 191 8.69 6.89 5.87
C ILE A 191 9.61 6.99 4.64
N CYS A 192 9.15 7.63 3.56
CA CYS A 192 9.96 7.91 2.35
C CYS A 192 10.94 9.09 2.53
N GLY A 193 10.98 9.74 3.70
CA GLY A 193 11.79 10.95 3.94
C GLY A 193 11.23 12.20 3.25
N ILE A 194 9.96 12.21 2.91
CA ILE A 194 9.25 13.32 2.26
C ILE A 194 8.37 14.00 3.32
N LYS A 195 8.52 15.31 3.46
CA LYS A 195 7.66 16.09 4.36
C LYS A 195 6.30 16.32 3.72
N ALA A 196 5.27 15.71 4.29
CA ALA A 196 3.91 15.93 3.85
C ALA A 196 3.46 17.38 4.12
N ARG A 197 2.68 17.91 3.18
CA ARG A 197 2.04 19.22 3.31
C ARG A 197 0.82 19.09 4.23
N ALA A 198 0.63 20.04 5.15
CA ALA A 198 -0.59 20.11 5.93
C ALA A 198 -1.79 20.42 5.00
N LEU A 199 -2.84 19.65 5.13
CA LEU A 199 -4.13 19.95 4.48
C LEU A 199 -4.82 21.06 5.29
N VAL A 200 -5.26 22.10 4.60
CA VAL A 200 -5.96 23.25 5.17
C VAL A 200 -7.45 22.95 5.24
#